data_193f6cd0623cf10abbc0b73203b97cec
#
_entry.id   193f6cd0623cf10abbc0b73203b97cec
#
_cell.length_a   1.000
_cell.length_b   1.000
_cell.length_c   1.000
_cell.angle_alpha   90.00
_cell.angle_beta   90.00
_cell.angle_gamma   90.00
#
_symmetry.space_group_name_H-M   'P 1'
#
loop_
_entity.id
_entity.type
_entity.pdbx_description
1 polymer ?
#
loop_
_entity_poly.entity_id
_entity_poly.type
_entity_poly.pdbx_seq_one_letter_code
_entity_poly.pdbx_strand_id
1 'polypeptide(L)'
;MVYVLRWIKDYLEPVIIEAVKGSPYPVDQLAAMACRETGWKIEKYLNQKLPYATICEIMKGDYGQRAGDAEKIYHGFGFWQIDIGSYPEFVKSGNWKDPLKCCQMAVNVLETKRKYFLNKTPGLKGDPLERAVTAAYNCGEGNVFKALINHRDVDFYTFNHDYSKAVWGFRETYKDLK
;
A
#
# COMPACT_ATOMS: atom_id res chain seq x y z
N MET A 1 17.37 2.29 -0.83
CA MET A 1 16.08 1.67 -0.43
C MET A 1 16.21 0.70 0.76
N VAL A 2 17.31 -0.07 0.92
CA VAL A 2 17.54 -0.99 2.06
C VAL A 2 17.42 -0.28 3.42
N TYR A 3 18.01 0.91 3.58
CA TYR A 3 17.92 1.66 4.84
C TYR A 3 16.50 2.17 5.15
N VAL A 4 15.68 2.42 4.13
CA VAL A 4 14.25 2.76 4.31
C VAL A 4 13.48 1.54 4.82
N LEU A 5 13.73 0.36 4.25
CA LEU A 5 13.13 -0.89 4.74
C LEU A 5 13.58 -1.20 6.18
N ARG A 6 14.83 -0.91 6.54
CA ARG A 6 15.31 -1.03 7.93
C ARG A 6 14.55 -0.08 8.85
N TRP A 7 14.39 1.18 8.45
CA TRP A 7 13.60 2.13 9.21
C TRP A 7 12.14 1.67 9.38
N ILE A 8 11.51 1.13 8.30
CA ILE A 8 10.18 0.54 8.37
C ILE A 8 10.16 -0.62 9.37
N LYS A 9 11.18 -1.48 9.38
CA LYS A 9 11.32 -2.57 10.34
C LYS A 9 11.41 -2.05 11.78
N ASP A 10 12.22 -1.04 12.02
CA ASP A 10 12.45 -0.49 13.36
C ASP A 10 11.21 0.24 13.92
N TYR A 11 10.45 0.95 13.09
CA TYR A 11 9.38 1.83 13.54
C TYR A 11 7.97 1.36 13.21
N LEU A 12 7.76 0.62 12.12
CA LEU A 12 6.44 0.20 11.69
C LEU A 12 6.16 -1.29 11.91
N GLU A 13 7.18 -2.16 12.04
CA GLU A 13 6.96 -3.60 12.21
C GLU A 13 6.06 -3.93 13.40
N PRO A 14 6.22 -3.32 14.62
CA PRO A 14 5.34 -3.62 15.74
C PRO A 14 3.86 -3.33 15.44
N VAL A 15 3.57 -2.21 14.75
CA VAL A 15 2.21 -1.85 14.36
C VAL A 15 1.68 -2.74 13.24
N ILE A 16 2.53 -3.15 12.30
CA ILE A 16 2.14 -4.08 11.23
C ILE A 16 1.78 -5.45 11.81
N ILE A 17 2.60 -5.98 12.73
CA ILE A 17 2.31 -7.24 13.44
C ILE A 17 0.93 -7.21 14.08
N GLU A 18 0.58 -6.11 14.76
CA GLU A 18 -0.74 -5.95 15.37
C GLU A 18 -1.85 -5.85 14.32
N ALA A 19 -1.65 -5.06 13.27
CA ALA A 19 -2.63 -4.81 12.24
C ALA A 19 -2.99 -6.06 11.42
N VAL A 20 -2.04 -6.99 11.20
CA VAL A 20 -2.26 -8.19 10.39
C VAL A 20 -2.82 -9.38 11.17
N LYS A 21 -3.01 -9.26 12.50
CA LYS A 21 -3.59 -10.34 13.31
C LYS A 21 -4.93 -10.80 12.75
N GLY A 22 -5.05 -12.10 12.49
CA GLY A 22 -6.26 -12.70 11.94
C GLY A 22 -6.48 -12.47 10.43
N SER A 23 -5.58 -11.78 9.75
CA SER A 23 -5.60 -11.59 8.30
C SER A 23 -4.67 -12.61 7.60
N PRO A 24 -4.85 -12.86 6.28
CA PRO A 24 -3.95 -13.74 5.53
C PRO A 24 -2.65 -13.04 5.09
N TYR A 25 -2.45 -11.77 5.43
CA TYR A 25 -1.30 -10.99 4.93
C TYR A 25 -0.12 -11.07 5.87
N PRO A 26 1.08 -11.43 5.38
CA PRO A 26 2.29 -11.44 6.19
C PRO A 26 2.83 -10.03 6.41
N VAL A 27 3.60 -9.88 7.49
CA VAL A 27 4.22 -8.60 7.91
C VAL A 27 5.08 -8.00 6.80
N ASP A 28 5.89 -8.83 6.13
CA ASP A 28 6.78 -8.44 5.04
C ASP A 28 6.02 -7.83 3.85
N GLN A 29 4.79 -8.26 3.59
CA GLN A 29 3.96 -7.68 2.53
C GLN A 29 3.55 -6.24 2.85
N LEU A 30 3.03 -6.00 4.06
CA LEU A 30 2.61 -4.65 4.46
C LEU A 30 3.80 -3.70 4.60
N ALA A 31 4.95 -4.19 5.07
CA ALA A 31 6.20 -3.43 5.12
C ALA A 31 6.69 -3.05 3.71
N ALA A 32 6.68 -4.00 2.78
CA ALA A 32 7.05 -3.77 1.38
C ALA A 32 6.09 -2.79 0.68
N MET A 33 4.79 -2.87 0.96
CA MET A 33 3.81 -1.93 0.43
C MET A 33 4.05 -0.53 0.96
N ALA A 34 4.27 -0.34 2.27
CA ALA A 34 4.64 0.97 2.82
C ALA A 34 5.89 1.54 2.14
N CYS A 35 6.90 0.69 1.90
CA CYS A 35 8.11 1.07 1.17
C CYS A 35 7.80 1.48 -0.29
N ARG A 36 6.94 0.75 -0.99
CA ARG A 36 6.53 1.07 -2.37
C ARG A 36 5.77 2.39 -2.45
N GLU A 37 4.85 2.62 -1.52
CA GLU A 37 4.00 3.81 -1.49
C GLU A 37 4.74 5.08 -1.06
N THR A 38 5.56 4.97 -0.01
CA THR A 38 6.12 6.16 0.65
C THR A 38 7.64 6.13 0.87
N GLY A 39 8.34 5.11 0.38
CA GLY A 39 9.77 4.95 0.66
C GLY A 39 10.62 6.17 0.28
N TRP A 40 10.35 6.81 -0.86
CA TRP A 40 11.05 8.03 -1.28
C TRP A 40 10.77 9.25 -0.36
N LYS A 41 9.56 9.31 0.24
CA LYS A 41 9.21 10.36 1.21
C LYS A 41 9.86 10.10 2.55
N ILE A 42 9.84 8.85 3.01
CA ILE A 42 10.58 8.43 4.22
C ILE A 42 12.05 8.83 4.06
N GLU A 43 12.70 8.45 2.95
CA GLU A 43 14.08 8.85 2.66
C GLU A 43 14.30 10.37 2.75
N LYS A 44 13.43 11.14 2.10
CA LYS A 44 13.49 12.61 2.13
C LYS A 44 13.38 13.13 3.57
N TYR A 45 12.45 12.61 4.37
CA TYR A 45 12.22 13.08 5.74
C TYR A 45 13.34 12.67 6.69
N LEU A 46 13.92 11.48 6.49
CA LEU A 46 15.11 11.04 7.23
C LEU A 46 16.32 11.92 6.95
N ASN A 47 16.54 12.31 5.68
CA ASN A 47 17.59 13.24 5.31
C ASN A 47 17.38 14.64 5.93
N GLN A 48 16.14 15.02 6.21
CA GLN A 48 15.77 16.22 6.96
C GLN A 48 15.81 16.03 8.49
N LYS A 49 16.16 14.83 8.97
CA LYS A 49 16.22 14.45 10.40
C LYS A 49 14.90 14.69 11.14
N LEU A 50 13.77 14.50 10.46
CA LEU A 50 12.45 14.66 11.08
C LEU A 50 12.17 13.53 12.07
N PRO A 51 11.61 13.83 13.26
CA PRO A 51 11.19 12.82 14.22
C PRO A 51 10.06 11.95 13.65
N TYR A 52 9.98 10.69 14.09
CA TYR A 52 8.95 9.73 13.69
C TYR A 52 7.53 10.30 13.82
N ALA A 53 7.20 10.92 14.96
CA ALA A 53 5.88 11.52 15.19
C ALA A 53 5.53 12.59 14.14
N THR A 54 6.50 13.43 13.76
CA THR A 54 6.32 14.43 12.69
C THR A 54 6.08 13.76 11.35
N ILE A 55 6.82 12.69 11.02
CA ILE A 55 6.65 11.95 9.77
C ILE A 55 5.22 11.38 9.68
N CYS A 56 4.67 10.83 10.77
CA CYS A 56 3.30 10.34 10.82
C CYS A 56 2.28 11.44 10.48
N GLU A 57 2.46 12.65 11.03
CA GLU A 57 1.54 13.77 10.84
C GLU A 57 1.51 14.34 9.41
N ILE A 58 2.62 14.24 8.68
CA ILE A 58 2.78 14.88 7.36
C ILE A 58 2.79 13.90 6.19
N MET A 59 2.63 12.59 6.43
CA MET A 59 2.72 11.57 5.38
C MET A 59 1.51 11.62 4.44
N LYS A 60 1.57 12.50 3.45
CA LYS A 60 0.56 12.67 2.39
C LYS A 60 1.24 12.56 1.04
N GLY A 61 0.54 12.03 0.05
CA GLY A 61 1.06 11.86 -1.31
C GLY A 61 0.05 12.14 -2.40
N ASP A 62 0.50 11.96 -3.65
CA ASP A 62 -0.32 12.16 -4.82
C ASP A 62 -1.02 13.54 -4.82
N TYR A 63 -0.20 14.61 -4.73
CA TYR A 63 -0.69 15.98 -4.78
C TYR A 63 -0.98 16.39 -6.23
N GLY A 64 -2.24 16.65 -6.54
CA GLY A 64 -2.67 17.02 -7.87
C GLY A 64 -4.15 17.34 -7.93
N GLN A 65 -4.65 17.47 -9.15
CA GLN A 65 -6.08 17.63 -9.45
C GLN A 65 -6.52 16.45 -10.30
N ARG A 66 -7.46 15.67 -9.79
CA ARG A 66 -8.12 14.59 -10.53
C ARG A 66 -9.44 15.09 -11.12
N ALA A 67 -10.04 14.35 -12.05
CA ALA A 67 -11.36 14.65 -12.57
C ALA A 67 -12.39 14.70 -11.42
N GLY A 68 -13.09 15.85 -11.31
CA GLY A 68 -14.05 16.09 -10.23
C GLY A 68 -13.53 16.90 -9.04
N ASP A 69 -12.20 17.13 -8.93
CA ASP A 69 -11.65 17.98 -7.89
C ASP A 69 -11.84 19.46 -8.23
N ALA A 70 -12.28 20.25 -7.26
CA ALA A 70 -12.39 21.72 -7.39
C ALA A 70 -11.01 22.39 -7.49
N GLU A 71 -10.01 21.82 -6.80
CA GLU A 71 -8.63 22.32 -6.72
C GLU A 71 -7.63 21.18 -6.56
N LYS A 72 -6.33 21.51 -6.57
CA LYS A 72 -5.28 20.54 -6.28
C LYS A 72 -5.30 20.15 -4.81
N ILE A 73 -5.40 18.85 -4.54
CA ILE A 73 -5.39 18.29 -3.19
C ILE A 73 -4.42 17.11 -3.08
N TYR A 74 -4.17 16.63 -1.86
CA TYR A 74 -3.55 15.33 -1.65
C TYR A 74 -4.59 14.23 -1.78
N HIS A 75 -4.26 13.13 -2.48
CA HIS A 75 -5.14 11.99 -2.67
C HIS A 75 -4.75 10.78 -1.83
N GLY A 76 -3.46 10.58 -1.53
CA GLY A 76 -2.95 9.48 -0.71
C GLY A 76 -2.56 9.93 0.69
N PHE A 77 -2.93 9.17 1.72
CA PHE A 77 -2.71 9.51 3.13
C PHE A 77 -2.11 8.36 3.93
N GLY A 78 -1.15 8.70 4.80
CA GLY A 78 -0.42 7.77 5.65
C GLY A 78 0.60 6.93 4.88
N PHE A 79 1.25 6.01 5.59
CA PHE A 79 2.32 5.17 5.03
C PHE A 79 1.85 4.25 3.90
N TRP A 80 0.59 3.87 3.88
CA TRP A 80 -0.03 3.03 2.86
C TRP A 80 -0.85 3.80 1.83
N GLN A 81 -0.76 5.13 1.80
CA GLN A 81 -1.38 6.03 0.83
C GLN A 81 -2.88 5.74 0.62
N ILE A 82 -3.64 5.70 1.72
CA ILE A 82 -5.10 5.50 1.67
C ILE A 82 -5.75 6.62 0.85
N ASP A 83 -6.46 6.25 -0.21
CA ASP A 83 -7.04 7.18 -1.17
C ASP A 83 -8.29 7.89 -0.60
N ILE A 84 -8.28 9.22 -0.61
CA ILE A 84 -9.40 10.03 -0.12
C ILE A 84 -10.66 9.86 -0.95
N GLY A 85 -10.53 9.64 -2.26
CA GLY A 85 -11.67 9.42 -3.14
C GLY A 85 -12.43 8.13 -2.81
N SER A 86 -11.69 7.09 -2.39
CA SER A 86 -12.25 5.79 -2.02
C SER A 86 -12.68 5.71 -0.56
N TYR A 87 -11.97 6.43 0.35
CA TYR A 87 -12.18 6.33 1.81
C TYR A 87 -12.20 7.71 2.48
N PRO A 88 -13.12 8.61 2.07
CA PRO A 88 -13.13 10.00 2.53
C PRO A 88 -13.31 10.14 4.04
N GLU A 89 -14.15 9.33 4.66
CA GLU A 89 -14.42 9.42 6.10
C GLU A 89 -13.19 9.01 6.93
N PHE A 90 -12.45 7.98 6.50
CA PHE A 90 -11.21 7.59 7.15
C PHE A 90 -10.17 8.71 7.07
N VAL A 91 -10.04 9.36 5.91
CA VAL A 91 -9.07 10.44 5.73
C VAL A 91 -9.47 11.68 6.52
N LYS A 92 -10.73 12.10 6.47
CA LYS A 92 -11.27 13.27 7.20
C LYS A 92 -11.15 13.12 8.71
N SER A 93 -11.30 11.90 9.24
CA SER A 93 -11.14 11.63 10.68
C SER A 93 -9.71 11.82 11.19
N GLY A 94 -8.71 11.91 10.30
CA GLY A 94 -7.30 12.00 10.67
C GLY A 94 -6.67 10.67 11.13
N ASN A 95 -7.41 9.56 11.10
CA ASN A 95 -6.92 8.25 11.53
C ASN A 95 -5.71 7.75 10.74
N TRP A 96 -5.47 8.27 9.54
CA TRP A 96 -4.27 7.95 8.73
C TRP A 96 -2.94 8.38 9.38
N LYS A 97 -2.98 9.30 10.35
CA LYS A 97 -1.81 9.77 11.12
C LYS A 97 -1.36 8.77 12.18
N ASP A 98 -2.28 7.92 12.62
CA ASP A 98 -1.99 6.77 13.49
C ASP A 98 -1.55 5.59 12.61
N PRO A 99 -0.27 5.16 12.69
CA PRO A 99 0.25 4.10 11.84
C PRO A 99 -0.51 2.77 12.00
N LEU A 100 -0.99 2.44 13.21
CA LEU A 100 -1.77 1.21 13.42
C LEU A 100 -3.10 1.28 12.68
N LYS A 101 -3.86 2.35 12.85
CA LYS A 101 -5.14 2.52 12.16
C LYS A 101 -4.97 2.60 10.65
N CYS A 102 -3.90 3.26 10.18
CA CYS A 102 -3.58 3.34 8.76
C CYS A 102 -3.25 1.95 8.18
N CYS A 103 -2.47 1.13 8.88
CA CYS A 103 -2.16 -0.24 8.47
C CYS A 103 -3.40 -1.13 8.48
N GLN A 104 -4.23 -1.06 9.51
CA GLN A 104 -5.51 -1.78 9.58
C GLN A 104 -6.43 -1.42 8.41
N MET A 105 -6.47 -0.15 8.02
CA MET A 105 -7.21 0.29 6.84
C MET A 105 -6.63 -0.31 5.55
N ALA A 106 -5.30 -0.35 5.40
CA ALA A 106 -4.66 -0.99 4.25
C ALA A 106 -4.99 -2.49 4.17
N VAL A 107 -4.99 -3.19 5.31
CA VAL A 107 -5.44 -4.59 5.40
C VAL A 107 -6.89 -4.74 4.93
N ASN A 108 -7.80 -3.87 5.38
CA ASN A 108 -9.21 -3.88 4.95
C ASN A 108 -9.37 -3.65 3.45
N VAL A 109 -8.56 -2.76 2.87
CA VAL A 109 -8.53 -2.54 1.41
C VAL A 109 -8.12 -3.82 0.69
N LEU A 110 -7.03 -4.47 1.13
CA LEU A 110 -6.56 -5.74 0.54
C LEU A 110 -7.61 -6.84 0.65
N GLU A 111 -8.28 -6.97 1.82
CA GLU A 111 -9.36 -7.94 2.02
C GLU A 111 -10.52 -7.71 1.05
N THR A 112 -10.89 -6.46 0.80
CA THR A 112 -11.93 -6.12 -0.17
C THR A 112 -11.53 -6.57 -1.58
N LYS A 113 -10.28 -6.30 -2.00
CA LYS A 113 -9.74 -6.73 -3.29
C LYS A 113 -9.68 -8.27 -3.39
N ARG A 114 -9.24 -8.94 -2.31
CA ARG A 114 -9.19 -10.40 -2.24
C ARG A 114 -10.57 -11.03 -2.43
N LYS A 115 -11.58 -10.54 -1.71
CA LYS A 115 -12.97 -11.00 -1.86
C LYS A 115 -13.48 -10.84 -3.29
N TYR A 116 -13.15 -9.73 -3.95
CA TYR A 116 -13.50 -9.51 -5.35
C TYR A 116 -12.94 -10.63 -6.25
N PHE A 117 -11.63 -10.93 -6.15
CA PHE A 117 -11.01 -11.95 -7.01
C PHE A 117 -11.48 -13.37 -6.67
N LEU A 118 -11.67 -13.71 -5.41
CA LEU A 118 -12.24 -15.02 -5.03
C LEU A 118 -13.62 -15.24 -5.64
N ASN A 119 -14.43 -14.19 -5.78
CA ASN A 119 -15.75 -14.27 -6.41
C ASN A 119 -15.69 -14.27 -7.94
N LYS A 120 -14.83 -13.46 -8.54
CA LYS A 120 -14.78 -13.24 -10.00
C LYS A 120 -13.85 -14.19 -10.74
N THR A 121 -12.83 -14.71 -10.05
CA THR A 121 -11.80 -15.61 -10.61
C THR A 121 -11.52 -16.76 -9.66
N PRO A 122 -12.48 -17.67 -9.42
CA PRO A 122 -12.34 -18.70 -8.38
C PRO A 122 -11.19 -19.69 -8.61
N GLY A 123 -10.64 -19.74 -9.82
CA GLY A 123 -9.43 -20.50 -10.16
C GLY A 123 -8.12 -19.84 -9.77
N LEU A 124 -8.13 -18.53 -9.42
CA LEU A 124 -6.93 -17.79 -9.05
C LEU A 124 -6.59 -18.06 -7.58
N LYS A 125 -5.42 -18.65 -7.31
CA LYS A 125 -5.01 -19.11 -5.97
C LYS A 125 -3.52 -18.85 -5.75
N GLY A 126 -3.08 -18.90 -4.48
CA GLY A 126 -1.66 -18.75 -4.11
C GLY A 126 -1.05 -17.44 -4.61
N ASP A 127 0.21 -17.48 -5.02
CA ASP A 127 0.95 -16.29 -5.46
C ASP A 127 0.28 -15.49 -6.58
N PRO A 128 -0.34 -16.10 -7.63
CA PRO A 128 -1.12 -15.36 -8.60
C PRO A 128 -2.26 -14.53 -8.01
N LEU A 129 -2.98 -15.05 -7.01
CA LEU A 129 -4.03 -14.30 -6.31
C LEU A 129 -3.43 -13.14 -5.50
N GLU A 130 -2.38 -13.41 -4.74
CA GLU A 130 -1.71 -12.39 -3.92
C GLU A 130 -1.14 -11.26 -4.79
N ARG A 131 -0.55 -11.58 -5.94
CA ARG A 131 -0.10 -10.59 -6.92
C ARG A 131 -1.25 -9.76 -7.48
N ALA A 132 -2.37 -10.38 -7.83
CA ALA A 132 -3.55 -9.68 -8.33
C ALA A 132 -4.14 -8.73 -7.27
N VAL A 133 -4.25 -9.19 -6.02
CA VAL A 133 -4.71 -8.37 -4.89
C VAL A 133 -3.78 -7.17 -4.66
N THR A 134 -2.46 -7.42 -4.67
CA THR A 134 -1.45 -6.37 -4.49
C THR A 134 -1.49 -5.34 -5.63
N ALA A 135 -1.57 -5.77 -6.88
CA ALA A 135 -1.70 -4.88 -8.04
C ALA A 135 -3.00 -4.06 -7.97
N ALA A 136 -4.10 -4.68 -7.54
CA ALA A 136 -5.39 -4.01 -7.39
C ALA A 136 -5.41 -2.93 -6.30
N TYR A 137 -4.51 -2.99 -5.34
CA TYR A 137 -4.34 -1.91 -4.37
C TYR A 137 -3.96 -0.60 -5.06
N ASN A 138 -3.11 -0.65 -6.08
CA ASN A 138 -2.64 0.51 -6.84
C ASN A 138 -3.63 0.98 -7.92
N CYS A 139 -4.14 0.07 -8.74
CA CYS A 139 -4.92 0.45 -9.94
C CYS A 139 -6.39 0.03 -9.89
N GLY A 140 -6.84 -0.54 -8.78
CA GLY A 140 -8.22 -1.03 -8.62
C GLY A 140 -8.43 -2.44 -9.22
N GLU A 141 -9.38 -3.18 -8.63
CA GLU A 141 -9.69 -4.57 -9.01
C GLU A 141 -10.24 -4.72 -10.43
N GLY A 142 -10.99 -3.72 -10.90
CA GLY A 142 -11.55 -3.74 -12.26
C GLY A 142 -10.46 -3.73 -13.34
N ASN A 143 -9.40 -2.94 -13.16
CA ASN A 143 -8.28 -2.89 -14.10
C ASN A 143 -7.47 -4.19 -14.08
N VAL A 144 -7.20 -4.74 -12.90
CA VAL A 144 -6.51 -6.03 -12.80
C VAL A 144 -7.36 -7.17 -13.40
N PHE A 145 -8.66 -7.20 -13.13
CA PHE A 145 -9.57 -8.16 -13.75
C PHE A 145 -9.54 -8.05 -15.28
N LYS A 146 -9.60 -6.82 -15.82
CA LYS A 146 -9.47 -6.56 -17.26
C LYS A 146 -8.14 -7.07 -17.82
N ALA A 147 -7.04 -6.92 -17.10
CA ALA A 147 -5.74 -7.48 -17.50
C ALA A 147 -5.80 -9.01 -17.57
N LEU A 148 -6.32 -9.66 -16.53
CA LEU A 148 -6.42 -11.12 -16.45
C LEU A 148 -7.26 -11.74 -17.58
N ILE A 149 -8.46 -11.19 -17.86
CA ILE A 149 -9.30 -11.74 -18.95
C ILE A 149 -8.73 -11.49 -20.34
N ASN A 150 -7.82 -10.53 -20.50
CA ASN A 150 -7.08 -10.29 -21.73
C ASN A 150 -5.69 -10.93 -21.76
N HIS A 151 -5.44 -11.92 -20.88
CA HIS A 151 -4.17 -12.66 -20.78
C HIS A 151 -2.94 -11.76 -20.62
N ARG A 152 -3.09 -10.62 -19.91
CA ARG A 152 -2.00 -9.70 -19.59
C ARG A 152 -1.51 -9.87 -18.16
N ASP A 153 -0.30 -9.38 -17.89
CA ASP A 153 0.23 -9.33 -16.51
C ASP A 153 -0.68 -8.50 -15.60
N VAL A 154 -0.82 -8.88 -14.33
CA VAL A 154 -1.64 -8.15 -13.34
C VAL A 154 -1.20 -6.69 -13.16
N ASP A 155 0.07 -6.40 -13.41
CA ASP A 155 0.63 -5.05 -13.33
C ASP A 155 0.39 -4.19 -14.58
N PHE A 156 -0.29 -4.70 -15.60
CA PHE A 156 -0.46 -4.00 -16.87
C PHE A 156 -1.04 -2.59 -16.75
N TYR A 157 -1.89 -2.34 -15.77
CA TYR A 157 -2.51 -1.04 -15.52
C TYR A 157 -1.98 -0.33 -14.26
N THR A 158 -1.01 -0.93 -13.55
CA THR A 158 -0.40 -0.28 -12.39
C THR A 158 0.57 0.82 -12.83
N PHE A 159 0.88 1.72 -11.91
CA PHE A 159 1.92 2.73 -12.14
C PHE A 159 3.25 2.06 -12.48
N ASN A 160 3.89 2.48 -13.57
CA ASN A 160 5.09 1.88 -14.18
C ASN A 160 4.95 0.40 -14.59
N HIS A 161 3.76 -0.18 -14.59
CA HIS A 161 3.51 -1.59 -14.92
C HIS A 161 4.30 -2.60 -14.07
N ASP A 162 4.60 -2.27 -12.80
CA ASP A 162 5.50 -3.05 -11.96
C ASP A 162 5.13 -3.10 -10.47
N TYR A 163 3.97 -2.59 -10.08
CA TYR A 163 3.64 -2.38 -8.67
C TYR A 163 3.76 -3.66 -7.83
N SER A 164 3.09 -4.75 -8.23
CA SER A 164 3.16 -6.01 -7.49
C SER A 164 4.56 -6.63 -7.52
N LYS A 165 5.28 -6.50 -8.64
CA LYS A 165 6.66 -6.98 -8.78
C LYS A 165 7.60 -6.23 -7.85
N ALA A 166 7.48 -4.92 -7.76
CA ALA A 166 8.28 -4.10 -6.87
C ALA A 166 8.01 -4.44 -5.39
N VAL A 167 6.72 -4.63 -5.01
CA VAL A 167 6.36 -5.08 -3.66
C VAL A 167 7.01 -6.43 -3.36
N TRP A 168 6.98 -7.41 -4.29
CA TRP A 168 7.66 -8.71 -4.11
C TRP A 168 9.17 -8.55 -3.91
N GLY A 169 9.84 -7.72 -4.70
CA GLY A 169 11.27 -7.43 -4.52
C GLY A 169 11.60 -6.83 -3.16
N PHE A 170 10.76 -5.91 -2.68
CA PHE A 170 10.93 -5.33 -1.34
C PHE A 170 10.65 -6.34 -0.21
N ARG A 171 9.70 -7.26 -0.40
CA ARG A 171 9.45 -8.36 0.55
C ARG A 171 10.69 -9.23 0.75
N GLU A 172 11.32 -9.66 -0.33
CA GLU A 172 12.55 -10.47 -0.24
C GLU A 172 13.66 -9.69 0.46
N THR A 173 13.88 -8.44 0.07
CA THR A 173 14.86 -7.57 0.76
C THR A 173 14.54 -7.41 2.25
N TYR A 174 13.27 -7.25 2.61
CA TYR A 174 12.83 -7.08 4.01
C TYR A 174 13.10 -8.34 4.86
N LYS A 175 12.85 -9.53 4.32
CA LYS A 175 13.13 -10.82 4.99
C LYS A 175 14.62 -10.99 5.32
N ASP A 176 15.49 -10.49 4.44
CA ASP A 176 16.95 -10.58 4.59
C ASP A 176 17.51 -9.56 5.60
N LEU A 177 16.71 -8.60 6.07
CA LEU A 177 17.15 -7.65 7.10
C LEU A 177 17.27 -8.37 8.46
N LYS A 178 18.50 -8.39 8.97
CA LYS A 178 18.81 -8.86 10.33
C LYS A 178 18.48 -7.81 11.37
#